data_da1ff274c6fc852789bf564078f847d6
#
_entry.id   da1ff274c6fc852789bf564078f847d6
#
_cell.length_a   1.000
_cell.length_b   1.000
_cell.length_c   1.000
_cell.angle_alpha   90.00
_cell.angle_beta   90.00
_cell.angle_gamma   90.00
#
_symmetry.space_group_name_H-M   'P 1'
#
loop_
_entity.id
_entity.type
_entity.pdbx_description
1 polymer ?
#
loop_
_entity_poly.entity_id
_entity_poly.type
_entity_poly.pdbx_seq_one_letter_code
_entity_poly.pdbx_strand_id
1 'polypeptide(L)'
;MLGNMMFQPLLISSMIEHAGRYHADTEVISKNTDTSIKVTNWGEIHQNSKRFAKVLQQLGLEQGDRVATIAWNNHRHLESWYAISGSGLVCHTINPRLFPEQLIFIMNDAADRVVIFDKTFVPLIKAVKPLLTSVEHFICLDAADPSVTEAIPEVQFYDDLIASQHTEFEWPVIDENSASSLCYTSGTTGNPKGVLYSHRSTVLHSYAIILPDSLNVSAADIMLPVVPMFHVNAWGTPYAAAMVGCTLVLPGPGLDGVSLVNLIDTYKVSVALGVPTIWQGLIAAANQSGSKLESLKRNVVGGSACPPAMLRTFKEQFNCETIHAWGMTETSPLGTANQLKTKHLQLSDEEKQQIRLTQGRPPFGVDLRLTDAEKGTHEIERDGHTTGNLQVKGHWVINHYFGKEESALTADSWFDTGDIATLNQDGFMKLSDRSKDLIKSGGEWISSVDLENIAMGHPEIAMAAVTELLDYYADKVAKWQVPDRVVFVDSIPLSGTGKMLKKDLRELYGNILLEQAVG
;
A
#
# COMPACT_ATOMS: atom_id res chain seq x y z
N MET A 1 -13.79 -24.02 29.81
CA MET A 1 -14.64 -24.74 28.82
C MET A 1 -14.43 -24.08 27.48
N LEU A 2 -14.09 -24.86 26.44
CA LEU A 2 -13.99 -24.33 25.07
C LEU A 2 -15.38 -24.28 24.42
N GLY A 3 -15.54 -23.37 23.45
CA GLY A 3 -16.74 -23.32 22.61
C GLY A 3 -16.84 -24.57 21.72
N ASN A 4 -18.06 -24.90 21.29
CA ASN A 4 -18.34 -26.10 20.50
C ASN A 4 -18.56 -25.81 19.01
N MET A 5 -18.05 -24.67 18.53
CA MET A 5 -18.13 -24.31 17.11
C MET A 5 -17.04 -25.03 16.32
N MET A 6 -17.32 -25.28 15.03
CA MET A 6 -16.34 -25.86 14.12
C MET A 6 -15.08 -24.99 14.05
N PHE A 7 -13.91 -25.61 14.16
CA PHE A 7 -12.65 -24.93 13.93
C PHE A 7 -12.29 -25.04 12.45
N GLN A 8 -12.24 -23.90 11.78
CA GLN A 8 -11.73 -23.75 10.42
C GLN A 8 -10.59 -22.71 10.48
N PRO A 9 -9.36 -23.08 10.11
CA PRO A 9 -8.25 -22.15 10.16
C PRO A 9 -8.41 -21.02 9.13
N LEU A 10 -8.03 -19.81 9.50
CA LEU A 10 -8.08 -18.61 8.65
C LEU A 10 -6.93 -18.64 7.64
N LEU A 11 -7.12 -19.31 6.51
CA LEU A 11 -6.09 -19.49 5.47
C LEU A 11 -6.42 -18.69 4.21
N ILE A 12 -5.39 -18.14 3.57
CA ILE A 12 -5.51 -17.41 2.29
C ILE A 12 -6.09 -18.32 1.20
N SER A 13 -5.75 -19.62 1.21
CA SER A 13 -6.33 -20.62 0.28
C SER A 13 -7.86 -20.66 0.33
N SER A 14 -8.46 -20.44 1.51
CA SER A 14 -9.91 -20.44 1.65
C SER A 14 -10.60 -19.27 0.91
N MET A 15 -9.89 -18.14 0.73
CA MET A 15 -10.42 -16.98 0.00
C MET A 15 -10.53 -17.27 -1.49
N ILE A 16 -9.49 -17.85 -2.10
CA ILE A 16 -9.53 -18.18 -3.52
C ILE A 16 -10.42 -19.37 -3.82
N GLU A 17 -10.54 -20.33 -2.90
CA GLU A 17 -11.55 -21.41 -2.97
C GLU A 17 -12.97 -20.84 -2.94
N HIS A 18 -13.23 -19.86 -2.07
CA HIS A 18 -14.52 -19.17 -2.01
C HIS A 18 -14.81 -18.43 -3.32
N ALA A 19 -13.87 -17.65 -3.83
CA ALA A 19 -14.03 -16.93 -5.10
C ALA A 19 -14.28 -17.90 -6.26
N GLY A 20 -13.48 -18.96 -6.38
CA GLY A 20 -13.63 -19.98 -7.43
C GLY A 20 -14.93 -20.79 -7.34
N ARG A 21 -15.53 -20.91 -6.15
CA ARG A 21 -16.79 -21.65 -5.94
C ARG A 21 -18.03 -20.81 -6.16
N TYR A 22 -18.04 -19.57 -5.67
CA TYR A 22 -19.26 -18.75 -5.60
C TYR A 22 -19.26 -17.55 -6.55
N HIS A 23 -18.10 -17.21 -7.12
CA HIS A 23 -17.89 -16.06 -7.99
C HIS A 23 -17.05 -16.41 -9.24
N ALA A 24 -17.12 -17.70 -9.66
CA ALA A 24 -16.26 -18.24 -10.72
C ALA A 24 -16.34 -17.45 -12.05
N ASP A 25 -17.50 -16.88 -12.35
CA ASP A 25 -17.78 -16.12 -13.57
C ASP A 25 -17.50 -14.60 -13.45
N THR A 26 -17.20 -14.11 -12.23
CA THR A 26 -16.88 -12.70 -12.04
C THR A 26 -15.51 -12.37 -12.63
N GLU A 27 -15.46 -11.31 -13.44
CA GLU A 27 -14.29 -10.95 -14.22
C GLU A 27 -13.11 -10.44 -13.39
N VAL A 28 -11.91 -10.81 -13.83
CA VAL A 28 -10.63 -10.20 -13.45
C VAL A 28 -9.99 -9.68 -14.73
N ILE A 29 -9.89 -8.37 -14.85
CA ILE A 29 -9.40 -7.67 -16.03
C ILE A 29 -7.96 -7.24 -15.77
N SER A 30 -7.05 -7.57 -16.66
CA SER A 30 -5.63 -7.34 -16.47
C SER A 30 -5.02 -6.65 -17.70
N LYS A 31 -4.34 -5.53 -17.49
CA LYS A 31 -3.47 -4.93 -18.50
C LYS A 31 -2.08 -5.55 -18.38
N ASN A 32 -1.63 -6.16 -19.45
CA ASN A 32 -0.32 -6.83 -19.53
C ASN A 32 0.82 -5.83 -19.79
N THR A 33 2.06 -6.31 -19.70
CA THR A 33 3.27 -5.52 -19.95
C THR A 33 3.39 -5.03 -21.38
N ASP A 34 2.81 -5.77 -22.35
CA ASP A 34 2.70 -5.40 -23.78
C ASP A 34 1.50 -4.49 -24.09
N THR A 35 0.82 -3.99 -23.05
CA THR A 35 -0.39 -3.16 -23.10
C THR A 35 -1.67 -3.85 -23.55
N SER A 36 -1.63 -5.13 -23.92
CA SER A 36 -2.83 -5.92 -24.22
C SER A 36 -3.71 -6.11 -22.97
N ILE A 37 -5.00 -6.32 -23.19
CA ILE A 37 -5.95 -6.61 -22.11
C ILE A 37 -6.27 -8.10 -22.12
N LYS A 38 -6.09 -8.73 -20.97
CA LYS A 38 -6.58 -10.08 -20.69
C LYS A 38 -7.81 -9.96 -19.78
N VAL A 39 -8.93 -10.48 -20.24
CA VAL A 39 -10.10 -10.70 -19.40
C VAL A 39 -10.10 -12.18 -19.00
N THR A 40 -10.10 -12.43 -17.72
CA THR A 40 -10.22 -13.74 -17.09
C THR A 40 -11.31 -13.66 -16.00
N ASN A 41 -11.43 -14.64 -15.13
CA ASN A 41 -12.41 -14.66 -14.05
C ASN A 41 -11.85 -15.37 -12.81
N TRP A 42 -12.56 -15.27 -11.68
CA TRP A 42 -12.09 -15.89 -10.43
C TRP A 42 -11.98 -17.41 -10.52
N GLY A 43 -12.77 -18.05 -11.37
CA GLY A 43 -12.67 -19.50 -11.63
C GLY A 43 -11.34 -19.87 -12.28
N GLU A 44 -10.91 -19.13 -13.32
CA GLU A 44 -9.61 -19.33 -13.97
C GLU A 44 -8.44 -18.97 -13.03
N ILE A 45 -8.53 -17.85 -12.30
CA ILE A 45 -7.53 -17.47 -11.29
C ILE A 45 -7.34 -18.61 -10.28
N HIS A 46 -8.44 -19.16 -9.74
CA HIS A 46 -8.38 -20.28 -8.80
C HIS A 46 -7.71 -21.52 -9.40
N GLN A 47 -8.11 -21.90 -10.63
CA GLN A 47 -7.54 -23.08 -11.30
C GLN A 47 -6.05 -22.90 -11.60
N ASN A 48 -5.64 -21.73 -12.09
CA ASN A 48 -4.26 -21.45 -12.43
C ASN A 48 -3.38 -21.34 -11.16
N SER A 49 -3.92 -20.78 -10.07
CA SER A 49 -3.24 -20.81 -8.77
C SER A 49 -2.95 -22.25 -8.31
N LYS A 50 -3.89 -23.18 -8.48
CA LYS A 50 -3.68 -24.59 -8.17
C LYS A 50 -2.63 -25.24 -9.07
N ARG A 51 -2.67 -24.97 -10.38
CA ARG A 51 -1.64 -25.45 -11.32
C ARG A 51 -0.26 -24.96 -10.93
N PHE A 52 -0.15 -23.66 -10.60
CA PHE A 52 1.13 -23.07 -10.22
C PHE A 52 1.61 -23.54 -8.84
N ALA A 53 0.71 -23.81 -7.89
CA ALA A 53 1.06 -24.44 -6.62
C ALA A 53 1.71 -25.81 -6.82
N LYS A 54 1.22 -26.61 -7.79
CA LYS A 54 1.84 -27.88 -8.19
C LYS A 54 3.24 -27.69 -8.77
N VAL A 55 3.45 -26.66 -9.60
CA VAL A 55 4.78 -26.32 -10.11
C VAL A 55 5.73 -26.02 -8.95
N LEU A 56 5.33 -25.16 -8.00
CA LEU A 56 6.15 -24.82 -6.84
C LEU A 56 6.50 -26.05 -5.99
N GLN A 57 5.56 -26.99 -5.83
CA GLN A 57 5.84 -28.26 -5.16
C GLN A 57 6.85 -29.11 -5.94
N GLN A 58 6.77 -29.17 -7.27
CA GLN A 58 7.71 -29.90 -8.13
C GLN A 58 9.12 -29.30 -8.12
N LEU A 59 9.26 -28.00 -7.85
CA LEU A 59 10.54 -27.32 -7.64
C LEU A 59 11.18 -27.66 -6.28
N GLY A 60 10.54 -28.49 -5.45
CA GLY A 60 11.06 -28.94 -4.17
C GLY A 60 11.01 -27.87 -3.07
N LEU A 61 10.07 -26.93 -3.16
CA LEU A 61 9.85 -25.93 -2.11
C LEU A 61 9.09 -26.54 -0.94
N GLU A 62 9.48 -26.13 0.26
CA GLU A 62 8.90 -26.59 1.52
C GLU A 62 8.17 -25.46 2.24
N GLN A 63 7.29 -25.82 3.18
CA GLN A 63 6.54 -24.82 3.97
C GLN A 63 7.49 -23.81 4.62
N GLY A 64 7.18 -22.52 4.42
CA GLY A 64 7.98 -21.41 4.93
C GLY A 64 9.08 -20.93 3.98
N ASP A 65 9.35 -21.62 2.86
CA ASP A 65 10.26 -21.10 1.82
C ASP A 65 9.73 -19.81 1.21
N ARG A 66 10.63 -18.86 0.91
CA ARG A 66 10.28 -17.56 0.35
C ARG A 66 10.39 -17.59 -1.16
N VAL A 67 9.35 -17.04 -1.80
CA VAL A 67 9.27 -16.86 -3.24
C VAL A 67 9.15 -15.38 -3.53
N ALA A 68 10.20 -14.79 -4.08
CA ALA A 68 10.23 -13.38 -4.45
C ALA A 68 9.36 -13.10 -5.67
N THR A 69 8.60 -12.01 -5.64
CA THR A 69 7.83 -11.51 -6.79
C THR A 69 8.22 -10.08 -7.11
N ILE A 70 8.63 -9.82 -8.37
CA ILE A 70 8.99 -8.50 -8.92
C ILE A 70 8.12 -8.28 -10.16
N ALA A 71 6.86 -7.90 -9.93
CA ALA A 71 5.87 -7.85 -10.99
C ALA A 71 4.84 -6.73 -10.77
N TRP A 72 4.24 -6.29 -11.88
CA TRP A 72 3.12 -5.35 -11.86
C TRP A 72 1.83 -6.00 -11.40
N ASN A 73 0.79 -5.19 -11.18
CA ASN A 73 -0.55 -5.69 -10.89
C ASN A 73 -1.14 -6.33 -12.14
N ASN A 74 -1.02 -7.64 -12.28
CA ASN A 74 -1.59 -8.42 -13.37
C ASN A 74 -2.14 -9.77 -12.88
N HIS A 75 -2.89 -10.47 -13.72
CA HIS A 75 -3.55 -11.73 -13.35
C HIS A 75 -2.55 -12.83 -12.98
N ARG A 76 -1.41 -12.98 -13.70
CA ARG A 76 -0.42 -14.01 -13.40
C ARG A 76 0.28 -13.77 -12.05
N HIS A 77 0.51 -12.50 -11.70
CA HIS A 77 1.02 -12.14 -10.37
C HIS A 77 -0.01 -12.47 -9.28
N LEU A 78 -1.30 -12.21 -9.53
CA LEU A 78 -2.39 -12.57 -8.62
C LEU A 78 -2.50 -14.09 -8.43
N GLU A 79 -2.46 -14.86 -9.51
CA GLU A 79 -2.42 -16.33 -9.50
C GLU A 79 -1.23 -16.85 -8.69
N SER A 80 -0.04 -16.26 -8.90
CA SER A 80 1.19 -16.59 -8.16
C SER A 80 1.05 -16.35 -6.66
N TRP A 81 0.43 -15.25 -6.24
CA TRP A 81 0.22 -14.95 -4.83
C TRP A 81 -0.58 -16.03 -4.10
N TYR A 82 -1.70 -16.44 -4.70
CA TYR A 82 -2.53 -17.49 -4.13
C TYR A 82 -1.83 -18.85 -4.18
N ALA A 83 -1.09 -19.14 -5.24
CA ALA A 83 -0.31 -20.37 -5.34
C ALA A 83 0.77 -20.45 -4.24
N ILE A 84 1.55 -19.38 -4.06
CA ILE A 84 2.63 -19.31 -3.06
C ILE A 84 2.05 -19.43 -1.66
N SER A 85 1.23 -18.45 -1.26
CA SER A 85 0.70 -18.41 0.10
C SER A 85 -0.21 -19.61 0.40
N GLY A 86 -1.06 -20.00 -0.55
CA GLY A 86 -1.97 -21.16 -0.39
C GLY A 86 -1.24 -22.47 -0.18
N SER A 87 -0.03 -22.63 -0.72
CA SER A 87 0.80 -23.83 -0.53
C SER A 87 1.60 -23.82 0.77
N GLY A 88 1.46 -22.78 1.61
CA GLY A 88 2.24 -22.63 2.84
C GLY A 88 3.63 -22.03 2.64
N LEU A 89 3.91 -21.53 1.44
CA LEU A 89 5.12 -20.75 1.14
C LEU A 89 4.89 -19.27 1.49
N VAL A 90 5.97 -18.48 1.51
CA VAL A 90 5.93 -17.06 1.85
C VAL A 90 6.09 -16.23 0.59
N CYS A 91 5.06 -15.46 0.22
CA CYS A 91 5.11 -14.54 -0.91
C CYS A 91 5.90 -13.28 -0.52
N HIS A 92 7.15 -13.19 -0.97
CA HIS A 92 8.00 -12.02 -0.76
C HIS A 92 7.79 -11.01 -1.89
N THR A 93 7.01 -9.98 -1.63
CA THR A 93 6.70 -8.95 -2.62
C THR A 93 7.77 -7.86 -2.61
N ILE A 94 8.42 -7.65 -3.76
CA ILE A 94 9.59 -6.79 -3.89
C ILE A 94 9.29 -5.57 -4.75
N ASN A 95 9.57 -4.38 -4.22
CA ASN A 95 9.48 -3.14 -4.98
C ASN A 95 10.65 -3.01 -5.98
N PRO A 96 10.38 -3.04 -7.30
CA PRO A 96 11.43 -2.97 -8.32
C PRO A 96 12.14 -1.61 -8.42
N ARG A 97 11.63 -0.60 -7.72
CA ARG A 97 12.18 0.77 -7.70
C ARG A 97 13.19 0.99 -6.58
N LEU A 98 13.51 -0.05 -5.80
CA LEU A 98 14.61 -0.01 -4.83
C LEU A 98 15.96 0.04 -5.55
N PHE A 99 16.97 0.58 -4.90
CA PHE A 99 18.34 0.52 -5.42
C PHE A 99 18.83 -0.94 -5.50
N PRO A 100 19.69 -1.29 -6.47
CA PRO A 100 20.18 -2.66 -6.64
C PRO A 100 20.77 -3.26 -5.35
N GLU A 101 21.49 -2.48 -4.57
CA GLU A 101 22.10 -2.91 -3.31
C GLU A 101 21.04 -3.32 -2.28
N GLN A 102 19.93 -2.57 -2.23
CA GLN A 102 18.80 -2.89 -1.35
C GLN A 102 18.07 -4.15 -1.81
N LEU A 103 17.90 -4.34 -3.13
CA LEU A 103 17.29 -5.55 -3.69
C LEU A 103 18.13 -6.78 -3.35
N ILE A 104 19.44 -6.72 -3.56
CA ILE A 104 20.37 -7.81 -3.21
C ILE A 104 20.28 -8.11 -1.71
N PHE A 105 20.28 -7.06 -0.88
CA PHE A 105 20.17 -7.20 0.56
C PHE A 105 18.89 -7.93 0.97
N ILE A 106 17.71 -7.45 0.56
CA ILE A 106 16.42 -8.03 0.99
C ILE A 106 16.21 -9.44 0.47
N MET A 107 16.65 -9.75 -0.75
CA MET A 107 16.51 -11.08 -1.34
C MET A 107 17.43 -12.11 -0.65
N ASN A 108 18.65 -11.72 -0.28
CA ASN A 108 19.58 -12.57 0.46
C ASN A 108 19.17 -12.70 1.94
N ASP A 109 18.70 -11.60 2.58
CA ASP A 109 18.22 -11.62 3.97
C ASP A 109 16.98 -12.52 4.11
N ALA A 110 16.06 -12.45 3.12
CA ALA A 110 14.90 -13.33 3.04
C ALA A 110 15.29 -14.77 2.68
N ALA A 111 16.48 -15.02 2.14
CA ALA A 111 16.88 -16.27 1.53
C ALA A 111 15.84 -16.79 0.52
N ASP A 112 15.47 -15.94 -0.44
CA ASP A 112 14.52 -16.30 -1.50
C ASP A 112 15.05 -17.47 -2.33
N ARG A 113 14.21 -18.49 -2.59
CA ARG A 113 14.57 -19.65 -3.41
C ARG A 113 14.15 -19.54 -4.85
N VAL A 114 13.08 -18.79 -5.12
CA VAL A 114 12.54 -18.54 -6.47
C VAL A 114 12.34 -17.05 -6.66
N VAL A 115 12.61 -16.57 -7.88
CA VAL A 115 12.28 -15.20 -8.31
C VAL A 115 11.28 -15.26 -9.45
N ILE A 116 10.11 -14.71 -9.25
CA ILE A 116 9.05 -14.54 -10.25
C ILE A 116 9.04 -13.07 -10.69
N PHE A 117 9.05 -12.81 -11.98
CA PHE A 117 9.17 -11.44 -12.47
C PHE A 117 8.46 -11.20 -13.80
N ASP A 118 8.02 -9.97 -14.04
CA ASP A 118 7.57 -9.51 -15.36
C ASP A 118 8.78 -9.19 -16.27
N LYS A 119 8.62 -9.42 -17.56
CA LYS A 119 9.64 -9.16 -18.59
C LYS A 119 10.26 -7.75 -18.50
N THR A 120 9.49 -6.76 -18.09
CA THR A 120 9.94 -5.37 -17.87
C THR A 120 11.16 -5.31 -16.95
N PHE A 121 11.29 -6.25 -16.02
CA PHE A 121 12.34 -6.27 -15.00
C PHE A 121 13.54 -7.16 -15.35
N VAL A 122 13.61 -7.73 -16.56
CA VAL A 122 14.75 -8.53 -17.02
C VAL A 122 16.11 -7.82 -16.84
N PRO A 123 16.28 -6.53 -17.20
CA PRO A 123 17.54 -5.83 -16.97
C PRO A 123 17.93 -5.78 -15.49
N LEU A 124 16.97 -5.58 -14.61
CA LEU A 124 17.16 -5.56 -13.15
C LEU A 124 17.58 -6.93 -12.64
N ILE A 125 16.83 -7.98 -13.00
CA ILE A 125 17.15 -9.37 -12.61
C ILE A 125 18.53 -9.77 -13.09
N LYS A 126 18.88 -9.48 -14.35
CA LYS A 126 20.20 -9.76 -14.90
C LYS A 126 21.32 -9.09 -14.09
N ALA A 127 21.09 -7.87 -13.61
CA ALA A 127 22.09 -7.14 -12.84
C ALA A 127 22.28 -7.70 -11.43
N VAL A 128 21.21 -8.08 -10.73
CA VAL A 128 21.28 -8.54 -9.33
C VAL A 128 21.57 -10.03 -9.20
N LYS A 129 21.16 -10.85 -10.17
CA LYS A 129 21.26 -12.32 -10.18
C LYS A 129 22.63 -12.87 -9.75
N PRO A 130 23.79 -12.35 -10.25
CA PRO A 130 25.11 -12.89 -9.84
C PRO A 130 25.43 -12.76 -8.35
N LEU A 131 24.68 -11.92 -7.64
CA LEU A 131 24.88 -11.59 -6.22
C LEU A 131 23.82 -12.20 -5.29
N LEU A 132 22.88 -12.99 -5.87
CA LEU A 132 21.87 -13.73 -5.11
C LEU A 132 22.41 -15.09 -4.71
N THR A 133 22.36 -15.40 -3.41
CA THR A 133 23.06 -16.58 -2.86
C THR A 133 22.17 -17.81 -2.67
N SER A 134 20.84 -17.62 -2.62
CA SER A 134 19.85 -18.67 -2.31
C SER A 134 18.88 -18.96 -3.46
N VAL A 135 18.85 -18.13 -4.50
CA VAL A 135 17.90 -18.27 -5.60
C VAL A 135 18.31 -19.43 -6.53
N GLU A 136 17.39 -20.36 -6.68
CA GLU A 136 17.57 -21.58 -7.49
C GLU A 136 16.81 -21.50 -8.83
N HIS A 137 15.69 -20.77 -8.87
CA HIS A 137 14.78 -20.72 -10.02
C HIS A 137 14.37 -19.29 -10.38
N PHE A 138 14.29 -19.03 -11.70
CA PHE A 138 13.82 -17.76 -12.27
C PHE A 138 12.63 -18.03 -13.18
N ILE A 139 11.47 -17.39 -12.89
CA ILE A 139 10.22 -17.59 -13.62
C ILE A 139 9.74 -16.24 -14.16
N CYS A 140 9.64 -16.13 -15.49
CA CYS A 140 9.07 -14.96 -16.17
C CYS A 140 7.55 -15.13 -16.31
N LEU A 141 6.78 -14.12 -15.92
CA LEU A 141 5.31 -14.13 -16.00
C LEU A 141 4.79 -13.87 -17.43
N ASP A 142 5.58 -13.20 -18.27
CA ASP A 142 5.19 -12.95 -19.65
C ASP A 142 5.35 -14.20 -20.52
N ALA A 143 4.76 -14.17 -21.72
CA ALA A 143 4.91 -15.22 -22.72
C ALA A 143 6.39 -15.44 -23.09
N ALA A 144 6.72 -16.65 -23.51
CA ALA A 144 8.07 -17.04 -23.87
C ALA A 144 8.66 -16.08 -24.93
N ASP A 145 9.88 -15.59 -24.65
CA ASP A 145 10.56 -14.61 -25.47
C ASP A 145 12.06 -14.92 -25.53
N PRO A 146 12.63 -15.08 -26.73
CA PRO A 146 14.04 -15.37 -26.90
C PRO A 146 14.97 -14.35 -26.23
N SER A 147 14.58 -13.07 -26.16
CA SER A 147 15.40 -12.02 -25.52
C SER A 147 15.52 -12.22 -24.00
N VAL A 148 14.50 -12.79 -23.36
CA VAL A 148 14.53 -13.13 -21.93
C VAL A 148 15.45 -14.33 -21.71
N THR A 149 15.35 -15.38 -22.55
CA THR A 149 16.22 -16.55 -22.49
C THR A 149 17.69 -16.22 -22.77
N GLU A 150 17.96 -15.28 -23.69
CA GLU A 150 19.33 -14.79 -23.91
C GLU A 150 19.89 -14.05 -22.69
N ALA A 151 19.05 -13.29 -22.00
CA ALA A 151 19.46 -12.54 -20.81
C ALA A 151 19.60 -13.41 -19.55
N ILE A 152 18.75 -14.43 -19.41
CA ILE A 152 18.65 -15.34 -18.25
C ILE A 152 18.45 -16.77 -18.83
N PRO A 153 19.53 -17.51 -19.17
CA PRO A 153 19.43 -18.79 -19.88
C PRO A 153 18.60 -19.87 -19.18
N GLU A 154 18.54 -19.86 -17.85
CA GLU A 154 17.79 -20.83 -17.04
C GLU A 154 16.33 -20.38 -16.75
N VAL A 155 15.86 -19.29 -17.35
CA VAL A 155 14.50 -18.80 -17.13
C VAL A 155 13.46 -19.83 -17.57
N GLN A 156 12.44 -19.98 -16.75
CA GLN A 156 11.22 -20.73 -17.07
C GLN A 156 10.08 -19.74 -17.31
N PHE A 157 9.10 -20.12 -18.12
CA PHE A 157 7.97 -19.24 -18.42
C PHE A 157 6.70 -19.76 -17.75
N TYR A 158 5.99 -18.86 -17.09
CA TYR A 158 4.81 -19.17 -16.30
C TYR A 158 3.74 -19.95 -17.09
N ASP A 159 3.38 -19.46 -18.28
CA ASP A 159 2.34 -20.08 -19.10
C ASP A 159 2.70 -21.52 -19.50
N ASP A 160 3.96 -21.78 -19.85
CA ASP A 160 4.45 -23.12 -20.20
C ASP A 160 4.42 -24.06 -18.98
N LEU A 161 4.81 -23.55 -17.82
CA LEU A 161 4.81 -24.30 -16.56
C LEU A 161 3.40 -24.76 -16.18
N ILE A 162 2.42 -23.85 -16.19
CA ILE A 162 1.05 -24.17 -15.80
C ILE A 162 0.30 -25.01 -16.85
N ALA A 163 0.63 -24.85 -18.16
CA ALA A 163 -0.01 -25.61 -19.23
C ALA A 163 0.21 -27.12 -19.11
N SER A 164 1.31 -27.54 -18.50
CA SER A 164 1.65 -28.94 -18.25
C SER A 164 0.95 -29.54 -17.04
N GLN A 165 0.24 -28.74 -16.22
CA GLN A 165 -0.33 -29.16 -14.95
C GLN A 165 -1.84 -29.38 -15.02
N HIS A 166 -2.32 -30.37 -14.28
CA HIS A 166 -3.75 -30.56 -13.99
C HIS A 166 -4.20 -29.66 -12.85
N THR A 167 -5.51 -29.38 -12.77
CA THR A 167 -6.12 -28.51 -11.74
C THR A 167 -6.35 -29.22 -10.40
N GLU A 168 -6.16 -30.54 -10.35
CA GLU A 168 -6.31 -31.33 -9.12
C GLU A 168 -5.14 -31.02 -8.17
N PHE A 169 -5.39 -30.18 -7.22
CA PHE A 169 -4.48 -29.81 -6.14
C PHE A 169 -5.27 -29.57 -4.86
N GLU A 170 -4.89 -30.19 -3.77
CA GLU A 170 -5.45 -29.95 -2.45
C GLU A 170 -4.53 -29.01 -1.66
N TRP A 171 -5.10 -27.89 -1.24
CA TRP A 171 -4.36 -26.95 -0.40
C TRP A 171 -4.00 -27.60 0.93
N PRO A 172 -2.76 -27.48 1.41
CA PRO A 172 -2.39 -28.02 2.72
C PRO A 172 -3.16 -27.32 3.83
N VAL A 173 -3.56 -28.10 4.83
CA VAL A 173 -4.09 -27.56 6.09
C VAL A 173 -2.90 -27.26 7.01
N ILE A 174 -2.66 -25.98 7.24
CA ILE A 174 -1.54 -25.47 8.03
C ILE A 174 -2.07 -24.62 9.19
N ASP A 175 -1.19 -24.27 10.13
CA ASP A 175 -1.52 -23.34 11.20
C ASP A 175 -1.80 -21.94 10.60
N GLU A 176 -2.91 -21.33 10.98
CA GLU A 176 -3.27 -19.98 10.54
C GLU A 176 -2.26 -18.89 10.94
N ASN A 177 -1.41 -19.16 11.95
CA ASN A 177 -0.32 -18.29 12.36
C ASN A 177 0.95 -18.47 11.51
N SER A 178 0.98 -19.46 10.60
CA SER A 178 2.08 -19.61 9.65
C SER A 178 2.24 -18.36 8.79
N ALA A 179 3.50 -18.08 8.39
CA ALA A 179 3.81 -16.97 7.51
C ALA A 179 3.17 -17.16 6.14
N SER A 180 2.64 -16.08 5.55
CA SER A 180 1.99 -16.07 4.23
C SER A 180 2.65 -15.12 3.26
N SER A 181 3.13 -13.97 3.74
CA SER A 181 3.82 -13.00 2.90
C SER A 181 4.83 -12.17 3.69
N LEU A 182 5.82 -11.64 2.98
CA LEU A 182 6.91 -10.83 3.51
C LEU A 182 7.00 -9.54 2.72
N CYS A 183 7.00 -8.40 3.41
CA CYS A 183 7.20 -7.08 2.81
C CYS A 183 8.31 -6.34 3.55
N TYR A 184 9.29 -5.80 2.81
CA TYR A 184 10.31 -4.95 3.42
C TYR A 184 9.89 -3.49 3.43
N THR A 185 10.16 -2.82 4.54
CA THR A 185 10.01 -1.36 4.65
C THR A 185 11.14 -0.67 3.89
N SER A 186 10.88 0.51 3.35
CA SER A 186 11.89 1.29 2.60
C SER A 186 13.03 1.87 3.47
N GLY A 187 13.06 1.56 4.77
CA GLY A 187 14.10 1.95 5.72
C GLY A 187 14.66 3.36 5.50
N THR A 188 14.05 4.38 6.09
CA THR A 188 14.58 5.77 5.98
C THR A 188 15.87 5.99 6.78
N THR A 189 16.25 5.01 7.61
CA THR A 189 17.46 5.06 8.46
C THR A 189 18.03 3.66 8.62
N GLY A 190 18.88 3.23 7.68
CA GLY A 190 19.53 1.91 7.72
C GLY A 190 18.98 0.91 6.71
N ASN A 191 19.31 -0.38 6.88
CA ASN A 191 18.84 -1.46 6.02
C ASN A 191 17.30 -1.61 6.11
N PRO A 192 16.64 -2.00 5.01
CA PRO A 192 15.22 -2.35 5.02
C PRO A 192 14.92 -3.42 6.07
N LYS A 193 13.74 -3.35 6.71
CA LYS A 193 13.29 -4.32 7.71
C LYS A 193 12.13 -5.13 7.14
N GLY A 194 12.19 -6.45 7.24
CA GLY A 194 11.12 -7.33 6.80
C GLY A 194 9.96 -7.39 7.79
N VAL A 195 8.73 -7.27 7.30
CA VAL A 195 7.50 -7.51 8.07
C VAL A 195 6.84 -8.77 7.53
N LEU A 196 6.69 -9.77 8.39
CA LEU A 196 6.21 -11.09 8.04
C LEU A 196 4.74 -11.24 8.47
N TYR A 197 3.84 -11.33 7.49
CA TYR A 197 2.40 -11.47 7.75
C TYR A 197 2.03 -12.95 7.87
N SER A 198 1.09 -13.26 8.79
CA SER A 198 0.50 -14.59 8.88
C SER A 198 -0.74 -14.71 7.99
N HIS A 199 -1.18 -15.95 7.72
CA HIS A 199 -2.48 -16.20 7.10
C HIS A 199 -3.60 -15.55 7.90
N ARG A 200 -3.62 -15.77 9.24
CA ARG A 200 -4.60 -15.20 10.15
C ARG A 200 -4.66 -13.67 10.05
N SER A 201 -3.51 -12.98 10.12
CA SER A 201 -3.49 -11.52 10.07
C SER A 201 -4.01 -10.99 8.73
N THR A 202 -3.67 -11.66 7.62
CA THR A 202 -4.12 -11.29 6.26
C THR A 202 -5.63 -11.48 6.10
N VAL A 203 -6.19 -12.59 6.60
CA VAL A 203 -7.65 -12.86 6.52
C VAL A 203 -8.43 -11.86 7.37
N LEU A 204 -8.01 -11.61 8.62
CA LEU A 204 -8.66 -10.64 9.50
C LEU A 204 -8.57 -9.20 8.96
N HIS A 205 -7.42 -8.81 8.42
CA HIS A 205 -7.24 -7.55 7.73
C HIS A 205 -8.19 -7.41 6.52
N SER A 206 -8.34 -8.47 5.72
CA SER A 206 -9.26 -8.49 4.57
C SER A 206 -10.72 -8.35 5.01
N TYR A 207 -11.14 -8.97 6.11
CA TYR A 207 -12.45 -8.73 6.71
C TYR A 207 -12.62 -7.25 7.11
N ALA A 208 -11.60 -6.64 7.70
CA ALA A 208 -11.67 -5.22 8.09
C ALA A 208 -11.79 -4.29 6.87
N ILE A 209 -11.12 -4.59 5.77
CA ILE A 209 -11.20 -3.79 4.52
C ILE A 209 -12.63 -3.74 3.97
N ILE A 210 -13.35 -4.86 3.93
CA ILE A 210 -14.68 -4.93 3.33
C ILE A 210 -15.78 -4.31 4.20
N LEU A 211 -15.51 -4.02 5.47
CA LEU A 211 -16.50 -3.41 6.37
C LEU A 211 -17.02 -2.07 5.84
N PRO A 212 -18.32 -1.75 6.03
CA PRO A 212 -18.89 -0.45 5.69
C PRO A 212 -18.16 0.73 6.34
N ASP A 213 -17.62 0.55 7.54
CA ASP A 213 -16.85 1.55 8.28
C ASP A 213 -15.36 1.64 7.86
N SER A 214 -14.98 0.93 6.79
CA SER A 214 -13.65 0.93 6.20
C SER A 214 -13.74 1.30 4.72
N LEU A 215 -13.36 0.40 3.79
CA LEU A 215 -13.41 0.69 2.35
C LEU A 215 -14.79 0.36 1.72
N ASN A 216 -15.65 -0.33 2.46
CA ASN A 216 -17.02 -0.69 2.06
C ASN A 216 -17.07 -1.41 0.70
N VAL A 217 -16.30 -2.47 0.56
CA VAL A 217 -16.21 -3.26 -0.68
C VAL A 217 -17.21 -4.41 -0.67
N SER A 218 -17.87 -4.63 -1.80
CA SER A 218 -18.87 -5.69 -1.98
C SER A 218 -18.75 -6.37 -3.35
N ALA A 219 -19.48 -7.46 -3.57
CA ALA A 219 -19.56 -8.15 -4.85
C ALA A 219 -20.11 -7.27 -6.00
N ALA A 220 -20.79 -6.16 -5.69
CA ALA A 220 -21.31 -5.21 -6.68
C ALA A 220 -20.26 -4.19 -7.15
N ASP A 221 -19.06 -4.20 -6.58
CA ASP A 221 -18.01 -3.27 -6.94
C ASP A 221 -17.15 -3.76 -8.11
N ILE A 222 -16.61 -2.78 -8.83
CA ILE A 222 -15.53 -2.95 -9.79
C ILE A 222 -14.34 -2.20 -9.24
N MET A 223 -13.34 -2.94 -8.75
CA MET A 223 -12.21 -2.41 -7.99
C MET A 223 -10.96 -2.24 -8.85
N LEU A 224 -10.33 -1.07 -8.78
CA LEU A 224 -9.05 -0.77 -9.42
C LEU A 224 -7.98 -0.44 -8.35
N PRO A 225 -7.17 -1.41 -7.88
CA PRO A 225 -6.03 -1.14 -7.05
C PRO A 225 -4.87 -0.57 -7.87
N VAL A 226 -4.72 0.77 -7.88
CA VAL A 226 -3.55 1.42 -8.49
C VAL A 226 -2.32 1.27 -7.59
N VAL A 227 -2.55 1.07 -6.30
CA VAL A 227 -1.50 0.71 -5.34
C VAL A 227 -0.83 -0.61 -5.74
N PRO A 228 0.52 -0.64 -5.79
CA PRO A 228 1.22 -1.79 -6.33
C PRO A 228 1.10 -3.04 -5.46
N MET A 229 0.92 -4.20 -6.09
CA MET A 229 0.98 -5.50 -5.41
C MET A 229 2.34 -5.76 -4.76
N PHE A 230 3.40 -5.22 -5.31
CA PHE A 230 4.74 -5.34 -4.76
C PHE A 230 5.00 -4.44 -3.52
N HIS A 231 4.03 -3.66 -3.06
CA HIS A 231 4.16 -2.81 -1.88
C HIS A 231 2.98 -2.98 -0.94
N VAL A 232 3.25 -3.46 0.27
CA VAL A 232 2.25 -3.74 1.33
C VAL A 232 1.03 -4.49 0.75
N ASN A 233 1.31 -5.42 -0.18
CA ASN A 233 0.33 -6.30 -0.80
C ASN A 233 -0.89 -5.54 -1.39
N ALA A 234 -0.64 -4.46 -2.14
CA ALA A 234 -1.71 -3.60 -2.68
C ALA A 234 -2.78 -3.24 -1.62
N TRP A 235 -2.33 -2.98 -0.40
CA TRP A 235 -3.17 -2.73 0.77
C TRP A 235 -4.15 -3.85 1.11
N GLY A 236 -3.83 -5.11 0.74
CA GLY A 236 -4.67 -6.29 0.96
C GLY A 236 -5.90 -6.38 0.05
N THR A 237 -6.04 -5.45 -0.90
CA THR A 237 -7.23 -5.35 -1.75
C THR A 237 -7.44 -6.55 -2.69
N PRO A 238 -6.41 -7.24 -3.24
CA PRO A 238 -6.63 -8.47 -4.00
C PRO A 238 -7.23 -9.60 -3.16
N TYR A 239 -6.86 -9.71 -1.89
CA TYR A 239 -7.46 -10.68 -0.97
C TYR A 239 -8.91 -10.32 -0.63
N ALA A 240 -9.17 -9.04 -0.33
CA ALA A 240 -10.52 -8.55 -0.08
C ALA A 240 -11.44 -8.73 -1.30
N ALA A 241 -10.92 -8.50 -2.52
CA ALA A 241 -11.64 -8.71 -3.76
C ALA A 241 -12.11 -10.17 -3.95
N ALA A 242 -11.23 -11.13 -3.70
CA ALA A 242 -11.59 -12.55 -3.76
C ALA A 242 -12.59 -12.95 -2.66
N MET A 243 -12.45 -12.39 -1.45
CA MET A 243 -13.35 -12.67 -0.33
C MET A 243 -14.81 -12.30 -0.62
N VAL A 244 -15.04 -11.19 -1.33
CA VAL A 244 -16.40 -10.74 -1.70
C VAL A 244 -16.77 -11.08 -3.15
N GLY A 245 -15.83 -11.52 -3.99
CA GLY A 245 -16.04 -11.82 -5.39
C GLY A 245 -16.38 -10.61 -6.25
N CYS A 246 -15.79 -9.44 -6.00
CA CYS A 246 -15.97 -8.27 -6.86
C CYS A 246 -15.12 -8.38 -8.14
N THR A 247 -15.53 -7.64 -9.18
CA THR A 247 -14.70 -7.48 -10.38
C THR A 247 -13.41 -6.76 -10.03
N LEU A 248 -12.27 -7.28 -10.50
CA LEU A 248 -10.96 -6.71 -10.23
C LEU A 248 -10.32 -6.22 -11.54
N VAL A 249 -9.91 -4.95 -11.59
CA VAL A 249 -9.21 -4.35 -12.73
C VAL A 249 -7.76 -4.09 -12.33
N LEU A 250 -6.82 -4.79 -12.96
CA LEU A 250 -5.39 -4.73 -12.65
C LEU A 250 -4.68 -3.86 -13.71
N PRO A 251 -4.11 -2.70 -13.33
CA PRO A 251 -3.63 -1.70 -14.29
C PRO A 251 -2.31 -2.06 -14.98
N GLY A 252 -1.62 -3.13 -14.55
CA GLY A 252 -0.28 -3.47 -15.04
C GLY A 252 0.71 -2.32 -14.84
N PRO A 253 1.56 -2.00 -15.83
CA PRO A 253 2.49 -0.86 -15.78
C PRO A 253 1.81 0.49 -16.03
N GLY A 254 0.54 0.53 -16.45
CA GLY A 254 -0.19 1.74 -16.88
C GLY A 254 -0.74 2.55 -15.71
N LEU A 255 0.14 3.19 -14.94
CA LEU A 255 -0.20 3.96 -13.75
C LEU A 255 -0.33 5.47 -14.00
N ASP A 256 -0.15 5.91 -15.25
CA ASP A 256 -0.35 7.29 -15.67
C ASP A 256 -1.84 7.67 -15.74
N GLY A 257 -2.13 8.98 -15.63
CA GLY A 257 -3.51 9.48 -15.56
C GLY A 257 -4.37 9.09 -16.78
N VAL A 258 -3.81 9.09 -17.99
CA VAL A 258 -4.55 8.74 -19.23
C VAL A 258 -4.93 7.26 -19.22
N SER A 259 -3.99 6.39 -18.87
CA SER A 259 -4.24 4.95 -18.72
C SER A 259 -5.32 4.67 -17.69
N LEU A 260 -5.30 5.37 -16.55
CA LEU A 260 -6.27 5.18 -15.48
C LEU A 260 -7.67 5.70 -15.86
N VAL A 261 -7.78 6.86 -16.51
CA VAL A 261 -9.07 7.36 -17.06
C VAL A 261 -9.67 6.32 -18.01
N ASN A 262 -8.87 5.79 -18.93
CA ASN A 262 -9.33 4.78 -19.88
C ASN A 262 -9.83 3.51 -19.20
N LEU A 263 -9.14 3.01 -18.17
CA LEU A 263 -9.57 1.83 -17.41
C LEU A 263 -10.87 2.11 -16.64
N ILE A 264 -10.98 3.26 -15.98
CA ILE A 264 -12.16 3.64 -15.20
C ILE A 264 -13.39 3.77 -16.12
N ASP A 265 -13.26 4.48 -17.22
CA ASP A 265 -14.37 4.73 -18.13
C ASP A 265 -14.79 3.49 -18.92
N THR A 266 -13.81 2.64 -19.36
CA THR A 266 -14.09 1.44 -20.12
C THR A 266 -14.75 0.37 -19.26
N TYR A 267 -14.17 0.09 -18.10
CA TYR A 267 -14.62 -1.02 -17.23
C TYR A 267 -15.55 -0.59 -16.11
N LYS A 268 -15.99 0.68 -16.12
CA LYS A 268 -16.95 1.22 -15.14
C LYS A 268 -16.51 1.03 -13.69
N VAL A 269 -15.23 1.28 -13.41
CA VAL A 269 -14.66 1.16 -12.07
C VAL A 269 -15.48 1.96 -11.06
N SER A 270 -15.89 1.31 -9.96
CA SER A 270 -16.68 1.94 -8.89
C SER A 270 -15.84 2.36 -7.69
N VAL A 271 -14.72 1.66 -7.43
CA VAL A 271 -13.80 1.97 -6.34
C VAL A 271 -12.35 1.85 -6.81
N ALA A 272 -11.54 2.86 -6.54
CA ALA A 272 -10.12 2.86 -6.89
C ALA A 272 -9.25 3.31 -5.70
N LEU A 273 -8.01 2.78 -5.61
CA LEU A 273 -7.12 3.00 -4.50
C LEU A 273 -5.76 3.49 -4.99
N GLY A 274 -5.26 4.58 -4.40
CA GLY A 274 -4.00 5.16 -4.83
C GLY A 274 -3.45 6.19 -3.84
N VAL A 275 -2.24 6.66 -4.14
CA VAL A 275 -1.59 7.74 -3.41
C VAL A 275 -1.91 9.10 -4.06
N PRO A 276 -1.77 10.24 -3.35
CA PRO A 276 -2.13 11.55 -3.88
C PRO A 276 -1.52 11.91 -5.24
N THR A 277 -0.26 11.54 -5.50
CA THR A 277 0.40 11.80 -6.80
C THR A 277 -0.28 11.10 -7.97
N ILE A 278 -0.81 9.90 -7.77
CA ILE A 278 -1.62 9.17 -8.76
C ILE A 278 -2.93 9.92 -9.04
N TRP A 279 -3.59 10.37 -7.98
CA TRP A 279 -4.86 11.11 -8.09
C TRP A 279 -4.71 12.46 -8.77
N GLN A 280 -3.60 13.18 -8.56
CA GLN A 280 -3.29 14.40 -9.29
C GLN A 280 -3.19 14.13 -10.80
N GLY A 281 -2.45 13.08 -11.19
CA GLY A 281 -2.36 12.66 -12.59
C GLY A 281 -3.71 12.27 -13.19
N LEU A 282 -4.55 11.54 -12.44
CA LEU A 282 -5.91 11.17 -12.85
C LEU A 282 -6.80 12.40 -13.07
N ILE A 283 -6.83 13.35 -12.12
CA ILE A 283 -7.61 14.59 -12.22
C ILE A 283 -7.17 15.41 -13.44
N ALA A 284 -5.87 15.57 -13.65
CA ALA A 284 -5.34 16.31 -14.80
C ALA A 284 -5.76 15.66 -16.13
N ALA A 285 -5.63 14.34 -16.26
CA ALA A 285 -6.02 13.59 -17.46
C ALA A 285 -7.55 13.62 -17.70
N ALA A 286 -8.35 13.49 -16.63
CA ALA A 286 -9.80 13.59 -16.73
C ALA A 286 -10.24 14.99 -17.22
N ASN A 287 -9.62 16.06 -16.70
CA ASN A 287 -9.88 17.43 -17.16
C ASN A 287 -9.48 17.61 -18.62
N GLN A 288 -8.35 17.09 -19.05
CA GLN A 288 -7.88 17.18 -20.43
C GLN A 288 -8.77 16.40 -21.42
N SER A 289 -9.23 15.21 -21.04
CA SER A 289 -10.09 14.37 -21.89
C SER A 289 -11.57 14.75 -21.81
N GLY A 290 -11.98 15.54 -20.82
CA GLY A 290 -13.38 15.84 -20.52
C GLY A 290 -14.14 14.71 -19.83
N SER A 291 -13.44 13.65 -19.38
CA SER A 291 -14.07 12.55 -18.63
C SER A 291 -14.65 13.06 -17.31
N LYS A 292 -15.81 12.54 -16.96
CA LYS A 292 -16.51 12.82 -15.69
C LYS A 292 -16.31 11.70 -14.66
N LEU A 293 -15.62 10.62 -15.02
CA LEU A 293 -15.40 9.44 -14.17
C LEU A 293 -16.71 8.96 -13.52
N GLU A 294 -17.83 8.94 -14.26
CA GLU A 294 -19.20 8.78 -13.75
C GLU A 294 -19.43 7.51 -12.93
N SER A 295 -18.67 6.45 -13.23
CA SER A 295 -18.75 5.17 -12.53
C SER A 295 -18.03 5.19 -11.19
N LEU A 296 -17.02 6.07 -11.00
CA LEU A 296 -16.18 6.09 -9.80
C LEU A 296 -16.95 6.69 -8.63
N LYS A 297 -17.40 5.84 -7.71
CA LYS A 297 -18.19 6.25 -6.53
C LYS A 297 -17.31 6.53 -5.31
N ARG A 298 -16.20 5.80 -5.17
CA ARG A 298 -15.26 5.93 -4.05
C ARG A 298 -13.82 5.91 -4.56
N ASN A 299 -13.01 6.82 -4.04
CA ASN A 299 -11.58 6.71 -4.16
C ASN A 299 -10.95 6.64 -2.75
N VAL A 300 -9.93 5.81 -2.61
CA VAL A 300 -9.18 5.69 -1.36
C VAL A 300 -7.85 6.41 -1.50
N VAL A 301 -7.57 7.31 -0.57
CA VAL A 301 -6.31 8.06 -0.50
C VAL A 301 -5.55 7.60 0.74
N GLY A 302 -4.34 7.12 0.54
CA GLY A 302 -3.45 6.70 1.63
C GLY A 302 -1.99 6.89 1.24
N GLY A 303 -1.09 6.48 2.14
CA GLY A 303 0.36 6.57 1.93
C GLY A 303 0.96 7.96 2.19
N SER A 304 0.19 9.04 2.02
CA SER A 304 0.49 10.40 2.45
C SER A 304 -0.81 11.17 2.68
N ALA A 305 -0.73 12.39 3.23
CA ALA A 305 -1.91 13.20 3.53
C ALA A 305 -2.69 13.54 2.25
N CYS A 306 -4.02 13.55 2.35
CA CYS A 306 -4.92 13.96 1.26
C CYS A 306 -5.02 15.49 1.24
N PRO A 307 -4.58 16.17 0.15
CA PRO A 307 -4.75 17.62 0.04
C PRO A 307 -6.24 18.04 0.06
N PRO A 308 -6.60 19.11 0.80
CA PRO A 308 -7.99 19.58 0.87
C PRO A 308 -8.61 19.89 -0.51
N ALA A 309 -7.80 20.44 -1.44
CA ALA A 309 -8.23 20.71 -2.80
C ALA A 309 -8.60 19.41 -3.56
N MET A 310 -7.83 18.35 -3.38
CA MET A 310 -8.09 17.04 -4.01
C MET A 310 -9.42 16.44 -3.52
N LEU A 311 -9.66 16.47 -2.20
CA LEU A 311 -10.91 15.99 -1.62
C LEU A 311 -12.13 16.75 -2.19
N ARG A 312 -12.04 18.08 -2.27
CA ARG A 312 -13.08 18.92 -2.91
C ARG A 312 -13.30 18.57 -4.37
N THR A 313 -12.23 18.44 -5.15
CA THR A 313 -12.31 18.12 -6.59
C THR A 313 -13.03 16.78 -6.81
N PHE A 314 -12.68 15.74 -6.06
CA PHE A 314 -13.38 14.46 -6.19
C PHE A 314 -14.86 14.58 -5.87
N LYS A 315 -15.22 15.32 -4.82
CA LYS A 315 -16.63 15.50 -4.42
C LYS A 315 -17.41 16.35 -5.41
N GLU A 316 -16.91 17.53 -5.77
CA GLU A 316 -17.65 18.53 -6.52
C GLU A 316 -17.64 18.27 -8.03
N GLN A 317 -16.50 17.84 -8.58
CA GLN A 317 -16.35 17.66 -10.02
C GLN A 317 -16.76 16.26 -10.49
N PHE A 318 -16.45 15.21 -9.69
CA PHE A 318 -16.68 13.82 -10.09
C PHE A 318 -17.78 13.12 -9.28
N ASN A 319 -18.36 13.79 -8.28
CA ASN A 319 -19.33 13.19 -7.35
C ASN A 319 -18.82 11.86 -6.73
N CYS A 320 -17.53 11.82 -6.43
CA CYS A 320 -16.84 10.69 -5.88
C CYS A 320 -16.53 10.92 -4.39
N GLU A 321 -16.85 9.94 -3.54
CA GLU A 321 -16.52 10.01 -2.11
C GLU A 321 -15.06 9.59 -1.89
N THR A 322 -14.30 10.45 -1.19
CA THR A 322 -12.93 10.14 -0.81
C THR A 322 -12.87 9.51 0.56
N ILE A 323 -12.26 8.33 0.65
CA ILE A 323 -11.93 7.66 1.91
C ILE A 323 -10.45 7.93 2.18
N HIS A 324 -10.16 8.80 3.16
CA HIS A 324 -8.79 9.01 3.61
C HIS A 324 -8.43 7.91 4.60
N ALA A 325 -7.31 7.23 4.39
CA ALA A 325 -6.86 6.11 5.19
C ALA A 325 -5.39 6.29 5.61
N TRP A 326 -5.06 5.75 6.78
CA TRP A 326 -3.69 5.68 7.27
C TRP A 326 -3.32 4.24 7.59
N GLY A 327 -2.06 3.96 7.35
CA GLY A 327 -1.46 2.69 7.68
C GLY A 327 0.00 2.62 7.25
N MET A 328 0.65 1.54 7.60
CA MET A 328 2.05 1.29 7.33
C MET A 328 2.30 -0.21 7.12
N THR A 329 3.49 -0.57 6.67
CA THR A 329 3.83 -1.99 6.46
C THR A 329 3.59 -2.82 7.72
N GLU A 330 3.90 -2.25 8.87
CA GLU A 330 3.75 -2.86 10.19
C GLU A 330 2.28 -3.03 10.65
N THR A 331 1.31 -2.45 9.91
CA THR A 331 -0.14 -2.59 10.18
C THR A 331 -0.92 -3.28 9.04
N SER A 332 -0.26 -3.93 8.08
CA SER A 332 -0.77 -4.84 7.03
C SER A 332 -1.65 -4.28 5.89
N PRO A 333 -1.84 -2.99 5.56
CA PRO A 333 -1.40 -1.79 6.24
C PRO A 333 -2.48 -1.09 7.08
N LEU A 334 -3.75 -1.53 7.11
CA LEU A 334 -4.89 -0.76 7.61
C LEU A 334 -4.80 -0.44 9.11
N GLY A 335 -4.52 0.82 9.42
CA GLY A 335 -4.62 1.37 10.77
C GLY A 335 -5.93 2.13 10.98
N THR A 336 -6.27 3.06 10.06
CA THR A 336 -7.51 3.85 10.13
C THR A 336 -8.15 4.03 8.75
N ALA A 337 -9.47 4.26 8.74
CA ALA A 337 -10.24 4.66 7.57
C ALA A 337 -11.27 5.73 7.95
N ASN A 338 -11.48 6.68 7.06
CA ASN A 338 -12.36 7.80 7.34
C ASN A 338 -13.79 7.52 6.86
N GLN A 339 -14.64 7.12 7.81
CA GLN A 339 -16.08 6.98 7.60
C GLN A 339 -16.83 7.76 8.69
N LEU A 340 -17.81 8.57 8.26
CA LEU A 340 -18.61 9.40 9.15
C LEU A 340 -19.53 8.54 10.04
N LYS A 341 -19.72 8.97 11.31
CA LYS A 341 -20.73 8.40 12.20
C LYS A 341 -22.08 9.09 12.01
N THR A 342 -23.18 8.46 12.43
CA THR A 342 -24.54 9.01 12.31
C THR A 342 -24.65 10.45 12.80
N LYS A 343 -24.04 10.80 13.93
CA LYS A 343 -24.04 12.17 14.47
C LYS A 343 -23.40 13.21 13.54
N HIS A 344 -22.45 12.79 12.69
CA HIS A 344 -21.78 13.68 11.74
C HIS A 344 -22.63 13.94 10.48
N LEU A 345 -23.63 13.10 10.19
CA LEU A 345 -24.48 13.29 9.03
C LEU A 345 -25.36 14.54 9.11
N GLN A 346 -25.56 15.06 10.31
CA GLN A 346 -26.33 16.28 10.58
C GLN A 346 -25.48 17.57 10.56
N LEU A 347 -24.16 17.45 10.46
CA LEU A 347 -23.25 18.59 10.40
C LEU A 347 -23.34 19.31 9.05
N SER A 348 -22.86 20.54 8.98
CA SER A 348 -22.67 21.26 7.72
C SER A 348 -21.69 20.54 6.81
N ASP A 349 -21.68 20.87 5.53
CA ASP A 349 -20.75 20.25 4.57
C ASP A 349 -19.29 20.63 4.88
N GLU A 350 -19.04 21.86 5.39
CA GLU A 350 -17.74 22.30 5.85
C GLU A 350 -17.23 21.46 7.04
N GLU A 351 -18.08 21.22 8.03
CA GLU A 351 -17.72 20.41 9.20
C GLU A 351 -17.46 18.94 8.81
N LYS A 352 -18.28 18.37 7.91
CA LYS A 352 -18.05 17.04 7.34
C LYS A 352 -16.72 16.99 6.61
N GLN A 353 -16.39 18.03 5.85
CA GLN A 353 -15.14 18.10 5.10
C GLN A 353 -13.92 18.16 6.05
N GLN A 354 -13.99 18.90 7.15
CA GLN A 354 -12.93 18.91 8.17
C GLN A 354 -12.69 17.50 8.76
N ILE A 355 -13.77 16.75 9.05
CA ILE A 355 -13.63 15.37 9.52
C ILE A 355 -13.00 14.49 8.44
N ARG A 356 -13.41 14.63 7.16
CA ARG A 356 -12.89 13.84 6.03
C ARG A 356 -11.41 14.12 5.72
N LEU A 357 -10.87 15.25 6.15
CA LEU A 357 -9.44 15.57 6.03
C LEU A 357 -8.58 14.80 7.04
N THR A 358 -9.16 14.33 8.13
CA THR A 358 -8.45 13.44 9.07
C THR A 358 -8.18 12.08 8.42
N GLN A 359 -7.20 11.32 8.93
CA GLN A 359 -6.92 9.97 8.44
C GLN A 359 -7.96 8.93 8.91
N GLY A 360 -9.03 9.40 9.58
CA GLY A 360 -10.13 8.56 10.02
C GLY A 360 -9.91 7.92 11.38
N ARG A 361 -10.63 6.84 11.63
CA ARG A 361 -10.67 6.13 12.91
C ARG A 361 -10.33 4.64 12.71
N PRO A 362 -9.85 3.94 13.76
CA PRO A 362 -9.53 2.54 13.66
C PRO A 362 -10.79 1.69 13.40
N PRO A 363 -10.73 0.70 12.49
CA PRO A 363 -11.73 -0.35 12.43
C PRO A 363 -11.61 -1.30 13.62
N PHE A 364 -12.65 -2.08 13.90
CA PHE A 364 -12.53 -3.15 14.88
C PHE A 364 -11.35 -4.07 14.57
N GLY A 365 -10.52 -4.34 15.57
CA GLY A 365 -9.30 -5.14 15.44
C GLY A 365 -8.01 -4.33 15.48
N VAL A 366 -8.10 -2.99 15.49
CA VAL A 366 -6.98 -2.06 15.75
C VAL A 366 -7.39 -1.09 16.86
N ASP A 367 -6.51 -0.86 17.81
CA ASP A 367 -6.59 0.17 18.82
C ASP A 367 -5.49 1.21 18.61
N LEU A 368 -5.81 2.48 18.89
CA LEU A 368 -4.90 3.62 18.84
C LEU A 368 -4.80 4.29 20.20
N ARG A 369 -3.61 4.72 20.56
CA ARG A 369 -3.40 5.68 21.65
C ARG A 369 -2.36 6.71 21.29
N LEU A 370 -2.39 7.83 21.98
CA LEU A 370 -1.32 8.83 21.97
C LEU A 370 -0.59 8.79 23.29
N THR A 371 0.73 8.90 23.23
CA THR A 371 1.56 8.98 24.44
C THR A 371 2.40 10.24 24.44
N ASP A 372 2.79 10.67 25.66
CA ASP A 372 3.70 11.80 25.86
C ASP A 372 5.01 11.58 25.07
N ALA A 373 5.42 12.59 24.32
CA ALA A 373 6.63 12.55 23.50
C ALA A 373 7.92 12.32 24.31
N GLU A 374 7.93 12.76 25.60
CA GLU A 374 9.12 12.65 26.46
C GLU A 374 9.17 11.34 27.26
N LYS A 375 8.01 10.79 27.64
CA LYS A 375 7.91 9.63 28.56
C LYS A 375 7.40 8.35 27.93
N GLY A 376 6.85 8.39 26.71
CA GLY A 376 6.49 7.23 25.89
C GLY A 376 5.42 6.26 26.42
N THR A 377 5.00 6.37 27.67
CA THR A 377 4.09 5.42 28.36
C THR A 377 2.84 6.05 28.92
N HIS A 378 2.80 7.36 29.12
CA HIS A 378 1.62 8.05 29.64
C HIS A 378 0.65 8.38 28.52
N GLU A 379 -0.56 7.78 28.55
CA GLU A 379 -1.60 8.04 27.56
C GLU A 379 -2.15 9.47 27.70
N ILE A 380 -2.23 10.19 26.59
CA ILE A 380 -2.74 11.57 26.50
C ILE A 380 -4.25 11.52 26.23
N GLU A 381 -4.97 12.50 26.77
CA GLU A 381 -6.41 12.64 26.55
C GLU A 381 -6.76 12.85 25.07
N ARG A 382 -7.85 12.24 24.62
CA ARG A 382 -8.36 12.31 23.23
C ARG A 382 -9.18 13.58 23.01
N ASP A 383 -8.54 14.74 23.17
CA ASP A 383 -9.17 16.07 23.04
C ASP A 383 -9.26 16.59 21.59
N GLY A 384 -8.56 15.95 20.67
CA GLY A 384 -8.49 16.34 19.26
C GLY A 384 -7.46 17.43 18.95
N HIS A 385 -6.75 17.93 19.94
CA HIS A 385 -5.82 19.07 19.82
C HIS A 385 -4.42 18.73 20.34
N THR A 386 -4.30 18.05 21.46
CA THR A 386 -3.02 17.67 22.04
C THR A 386 -2.32 16.62 21.17
N THR A 387 -1.10 16.93 20.73
CA THR A 387 -0.29 16.03 19.91
C THR A 387 0.51 15.06 20.79
N GLY A 388 0.67 13.82 20.32
CA GLY A 388 1.47 12.80 20.99
C GLY A 388 2.02 11.78 20.01
N ASN A 389 2.92 10.91 20.51
CA ASN A 389 3.41 9.76 19.76
C ASN A 389 2.26 8.79 19.51
N LEU A 390 2.02 8.46 18.26
CA LEU A 390 0.98 7.50 17.86
C LEU A 390 1.48 6.08 18.10
N GLN A 391 0.74 5.33 18.91
CA GLN A 391 0.98 3.91 19.13
C GLN A 391 -0.24 3.09 18.71
N VAL A 392 0.00 1.91 18.17
CA VAL A 392 -1.04 1.01 17.67
C VAL A 392 -0.91 -0.38 18.25
N LYS A 393 -2.06 -1.06 18.36
CA LYS A 393 -2.16 -2.46 18.78
C LYS A 393 -3.28 -3.13 17.98
N GLY A 394 -3.11 -4.40 17.56
CA GLY A 394 -4.19 -5.05 16.83
C GLY A 394 -3.84 -6.41 16.28
N HIS A 395 -4.84 -7.08 15.67
CA HIS A 395 -4.75 -8.45 15.18
C HIS A 395 -3.83 -8.63 13.96
N TRP A 396 -3.51 -7.55 13.27
CA TRP A 396 -2.63 -7.53 12.09
C TRP A 396 -1.53 -6.48 12.22
N VAL A 397 -1.18 -6.12 13.45
CA VAL A 397 -0.04 -5.25 13.78
C VAL A 397 1.16 -6.12 14.07
N ILE A 398 2.35 -5.66 13.66
CA ILE A 398 3.63 -6.35 13.84
C ILE A 398 3.91 -6.66 15.31
N ASN A 399 4.58 -7.79 15.57
CA ASN A 399 5.18 -8.12 16.87
C ASN A 399 6.72 -8.10 16.80
N HIS A 400 7.30 -8.70 15.74
CA HIS A 400 8.74 -8.78 15.51
C HIS A 400 9.02 -8.52 14.03
N TYR A 401 10.15 -7.87 13.72
CA TYR A 401 10.66 -7.84 12.36
C TYR A 401 11.27 -9.19 11.97
N PHE A 402 11.20 -9.51 10.69
CA PHE A 402 11.77 -10.75 10.15
C PHE A 402 13.24 -10.90 10.54
N GLY A 403 13.63 -12.10 10.97
CA GLY A 403 15.00 -12.41 11.40
C GLY A 403 15.44 -11.72 12.71
N LYS A 404 14.53 -11.06 13.45
CA LYS A 404 14.84 -10.45 14.75
C LYS A 404 14.14 -11.20 15.88
N GLU A 405 14.88 -11.47 16.96
CA GLU A 405 14.32 -12.04 18.20
C GLU A 405 13.71 -10.96 19.10
N GLU A 406 14.20 -9.73 18.98
CA GLU A 406 13.73 -8.58 19.77
C GLU A 406 12.33 -8.15 19.32
N SER A 407 11.43 -7.99 20.28
CA SER A 407 10.09 -7.46 20.04
C SER A 407 10.14 -6.02 19.55
N ALA A 408 9.34 -5.69 18.54
CA ALA A 408 9.14 -4.33 18.07
C ALA A 408 8.15 -3.53 18.94
N LEU A 409 7.59 -4.19 19.98
CA LEU A 409 6.57 -3.60 20.85
C LEU A 409 7.21 -2.93 22.08
N THR A 410 6.49 -1.95 22.61
CA THR A 410 6.75 -1.37 23.93
C THR A 410 6.54 -2.40 25.05
N ALA A 411 7.00 -2.12 26.27
CA ALA A 411 6.88 -3.04 27.41
C ALA A 411 5.42 -3.43 27.74
N ASP A 412 4.45 -2.58 27.39
CA ASP A 412 3.01 -2.82 27.57
C ASP A 412 2.31 -3.27 26.27
N SER A 413 3.08 -3.80 25.30
CA SER A 413 2.61 -4.46 24.09
C SER A 413 1.89 -3.54 23.07
N TRP A 414 2.40 -2.33 22.87
CA TRP A 414 2.01 -1.43 21.80
C TRP A 414 3.16 -1.27 20.80
N PHE A 415 2.83 -1.06 19.54
CA PHE A 415 3.80 -0.72 18.51
C PHE A 415 3.88 0.80 18.38
N ASP A 416 5.09 1.37 18.53
CA ASP A 416 5.35 2.80 18.29
C ASP A 416 5.54 3.02 16.79
N THR A 417 4.67 3.81 16.19
CA THR A 417 4.66 4.05 14.73
C THR A 417 5.72 5.03 14.27
N GLY A 418 6.25 5.84 15.18
CA GLY A 418 7.11 6.99 14.87
C GLY A 418 6.36 8.15 14.21
N ASP A 419 5.03 8.12 14.19
CA ASP A 419 4.18 9.22 13.74
C ASP A 419 3.70 10.03 14.95
N ILE A 420 3.51 11.35 14.77
CA ILE A 420 2.90 12.27 15.72
C ILE A 420 1.50 12.62 15.23
N ALA A 421 0.53 12.52 16.11
CA ALA A 421 -0.87 12.72 15.76
C ALA A 421 -1.66 13.43 16.85
N THR A 422 -2.86 13.91 16.51
CA THR A 422 -3.95 14.19 17.46
C THR A 422 -5.03 13.12 17.35
N LEU A 423 -5.78 12.89 18.40
CA LEU A 423 -6.88 11.92 18.44
C LEU A 423 -8.06 12.53 19.18
N ASN A 424 -9.23 12.55 18.55
CA ASN A 424 -10.42 13.07 19.21
C ASN A 424 -11.24 11.97 19.93
N GLN A 425 -12.25 12.36 20.71
CA GLN A 425 -13.10 11.43 21.45
C GLN A 425 -13.86 10.44 20.56
N ASP A 426 -14.06 10.74 19.28
CA ASP A 426 -14.68 9.85 18.30
C ASP A 426 -13.72 8.83 17.70
N GLY A 427 -12.43 8.95 18.00
CA GLY A 427 -11.37 8.12 17.47
C GLY A 427 -10.81 8.62 16.14
N PHE A 428 -11.23 9.80 15.64
CA PHE A 428 -10.64 10.37 14.44
C PHE A 428 -9.25 10.89 14.74
N MET A 429 -8.30 10.39 13.96
CA MET A 429 -6.90 10.70 14.05
C MET A 429 -6.52 11.73 12.97
N LYS A 430 -5.76 12.75 13.34
CA LYS A 430 -5.10 13.65 12.40
C LYS A 430 -3.58 13.54 12.61
N LEU A 431 -2.87 13.09 11.57
CA LEU A 431 -1.41 13.13 11.54
C LEU A 431 -0.92 14.56 11.50
N SER A 432 0.02 14.88 12.39
CA SER A 432 0.71 16.16 12.38
C SER A 432 2.02 16.06 11.63
N ASP A 433 2.85 15.06 11.93
CA ASP A 433 4.12 14.80 11.25
C ASP A 433 4.71 13.44 11.64
N ARG A 434 5.91 13.14 11.13
CA ARG A 434 6.78 12.13 11.72
C ARG A 434 7.64 12.74 12.81
N SER A 435 7.91 12.01 13.88
CA SER A 435 8.69 12.50 15.03
C SER A 435 10.06 13.10 14.63
N LYS A 436 10.66 12.60 13.55
CA LYS A 436 11.94 13.07 12.99
C LYS A 436 11.81 14.21 11.96
N ASP A 437 10.60 14.53 11.51
CA ASP A 437 10.32 15.54 10.48
C ASP A 437 9.64 16.79 11.09
N LEU A 438 9.28 16.75 12.37
CA LEU A 438 8.74 17.89 13.11
C LEU A 438 9.70 19.07 13.11
N ILE A 439 9.17 20.24 12.78
CA ILE A 439 9.91 21.51 12.86
C ILE A 439 9.63 22.12 14.22
N LYS A 440 10.69 22.49 14.95
CA LYS A 440 10.57 23.23 16.22
C LYS A 440 11.03 24.66 16.03
N SER A 441 10.14 25.62 16.20
CA SER A 441 10.44 27.05 16.12
C SER A 441 9.85 27.78 17.31
N GLY A 442 10.64 28.62 17.97
CA GLY A 442 10.19 29.44 19.12
C GLY A 442 9.64 28.65 20.32
N GLY A 443 9.95 27.35 20.43
CA GLY A 443 9.41 26.46 21.48
C GLY A 443 8.12 25.72 21.08
N GLU A 444 7.53 26.05 19.94
CA GLU A 444 6.31 25.44 19.40
C GLU A 444 6.64 24.47 18.27
N TRP A 445 5.72 23.49 18.07
CA TRP A 445 5.82 22.52 16.99
C TRP A 445 5.08 22.99 15.75
N ILE A 446 5.74 22.95 14.58
CA ILE A 446 5.16 23.25 13.27
C ILE A 446 5.00 21.94 12.50
N SER A 447 3.77 21.65 12.04
CA SER A 447 3.48 20.54 11.16
C SER A 447 3.97 20.85 9.74
N SER A 448 4.94 20.07 9.25
CA SER A 448 5.37 20.15 7.86
C SER A 448 4.25 19.77 6.90
N VAL A 449 3.40 18.83 7.29
CA VAL A 449 2.25 18.35 6.50
C VAL A 449 1.19 19.45 6.32
N ASP A 450 0.89 20.22 7.36
CA ASP A 450 -0.08 21.33 7.25
C ASP A 450 0.44 22.44 6.33
N LEU A 451 1.72 22.78 6.41
CA LEU A 451 2.35 23.75 5.50
C LEU A 451 2.36 23.24 4.05
N GLU A 452 2.73 21.99 3.81
CA GLU A 452 2.70 21.38 2.48
C GLU A 452 1.29 21.39 1.88
N ASN A 453 0.26 21.06 2.66
CA ASN A 453 -1.14 21.09 2.22
C ASN A 453 -1.63 22.52 1.88
N ILE A 454 -1.19 23.53 2.64
CA ILE A 454 -1.49 24.94 2.33
C ILE A 454 -0.82 25.34 1.02
N ALA A 455 0.46 25.04 0.83
CA ALA A 455 1.18 25.31 -0.41
C ALA A 455 0.53 24.64 -1.62
N MET A 456 0.19 23.36 -1.52
CA MET A 456 -0.52 22.62 -2.60
C MET A 456 -1.92 23.16 -2.89
N GLY A 457 -2.46 24.05 -2.08
CA GLY A 457 -3.67 24.83 -2.38
C GLY A 457 -3.46 25.97 -3.40
N HIS A 458 -2.22 26.30 -3.73
CA HIS A 458 -1.91 27.33 -4.73
C HIS A 458 -2.05 26.74 -6.15
N PRO A 459 -2.74 27.44 -7.09
CA PRO A 459 -3.04 26.88 -8.42
C PRO A 459 -1.83 26.50 -9.28
N GLU A 460 -0.68 27.11 -9.04
CA GLU A 460 0.56 26.88 -9.81
C GLU A 460 1.50 25.87 -9.14
N ILE A 461 1.11 25.28 -7.99
CA ILE A 461 1.93 24.33 -7.27
C ILE A 461 1.37 22.94 -7.42
N ALA A 462 2.09 22.08 -8.13
CA ALA A 462 1.74 20.68 -8.29
C ALA A 462 2.09 19.84 -7.05
N MET A 463 3.19 20.17 -6.38
CA MET A 463 3.68 19.45 -5.20
C MET A 463 4.53 20.39 -4.33
N ALA A 464 4.38 20.28 -3.02
CA ALA A 464 5.19 21.03 -2.07
C ALA A 464 5.81 20.08 -1.05
N ALA A 465 7.10 20.29 -0.77
CA ALA A 465 7.73 19.88 0.48
C ALA A 465 8.08 21.16 1.24
N VAL A 466 8.04 21.13 2.58
CA VAL A 466 8.25 22.35 3.35
C VAL A 466 9.60 22.98 3.05
N THR A 467 9.55 24.01 2.25
CA THR A 467 10.48 25.10 2.08
C THR A 467 9.76 26.20 1.27
N GLU A 468 9.02 27.09 1.96
CA GLU A 468 8.74 28.49 1.61
C GLU A 468 7.80 28.88 0.43
N LEU A 469 6.60 29.39 0.77
CA LEU A 469 5.75 30.27 -0.05
C LEU A 469 5.29 31.44 0.84
N LEU A 470 6.08 32.47 1.00
CA LEU A 470 5.94 33.50 2.03
C LEU A 470 4.59 34.23 2.00
N ASP A 471 4.20 34.77 0.87
CA ASP A 471 2.98 35.60 0.76
C ASP A 471 1.69 34.76 0.76
N TYR A 472 1.72 33.54 0.24
CA TYR A 472 0.55 32.64 0.22
C TYR A 472 0.21 32.11 1.61
N TYR A 473 1.18 32.05 2.50
CA TYR A 473 0.97 31.69 3.91
C TYR A 473 0.41 32.85 4.74
N ALA A 474 0.50 34.09 4.27
CA ALA A 474 -0.05 35.24 4.97
C ALA A 474 -1.54 35.00 5.26
N ASP A 475 -1.94 35.26 6.50
CA ASP A 475 -3.30 35.06 7.02
C ASP A 475 -3.83 33.60 7.07
N LYS A 476 -3.02 32.58 6.67
CA LYS A 476 -3.38 31.17 6.75
C LYS A 476 -2.70 30.42 7.90
N VAL A 477 -1.57 30.95 8.35
CA VAL A 477 -0.83 30.44 9.50
C VAL A 477 -0.36 31.59 10.39
N ALA A 478 0.04 31.29 11.63
CA ALA A 478 0.60 32.32 12.51
C ALA A 478 1.94 32.84 11.95
N LYS A 479 2.27 34.12 12.20
CA LYS A 479 3.48 34.76 11.65
C LYS A 479 4.78 33.99 11.90
N TRP A 480 4.90 33.32 13.03
CA TRP A 480 6.09 32.53 13.41
C TRP A 480 6.15 31.16 12.70
N GLN A 481 5.07 30.75 12.02
CA GLN A 481 4.98 29.52 11.22
C GLN A 481 5.27 29.78 9.74
N VAL A 482 5.30 31.05 9.32
CA VAL A 482 5.63 31.41 7.95
C VAL A 482 7.09 31.06 7.68
N PRO A 483 7.38 30.27 6.63
CA PRO A 483 8.74 29.93 6.27
C PRO A 483 9.58 31.17 5.89
N ASP A 484 10.90 31.14 6.11
CA ASP A 484 11.80 32.24 5.77
C ASP A 484 12.12 32.32 4.27
N ARG A 485 11.97 31.24 3.52
CA ARG A 485 12.32 31.17 2.09
C ARG A 485 11.57 30.07 1.33
N VAL A 486 11.34 30.26 0.00
CA VAL A 486 10.86 29.25 -0.97
C VAL A 486 11.93 28.92 -2.02
N VAL A 487 12.10 27.65 -2.34
CA VAL A 487 12.95 27.19 -3.44
C VAL A 487 12.08 26.44 -4.45
N PHE A 488 11.95 27.02 -5.65
CA PHE A 488 11.27 26.33 -6.75
C PHE A 488 12.24 25.38 -7.43
N VAL A 489 11.81 24.13 -7.62
CA VAL A 489 12.58 23.08 -8.28
C VAL A 489 11.74 22.44 -9.37
N ASP A 490 12.37 21.93 -10.42
CA ASP A 490 11.67 21.26 -11.53
C ASP A 490 11.02 19.95 -11.08
N SER A 491 11.57 19.29 -10.07
CA SER A 491 11.03 18.05 -9.50
C SER A 491 11.45 17.85 -8.05
N ILE A 492 10.55 17.24 -7.27
CA ILE A 492 10.82 16.78 -5.90
C ILE A 492 11.21 15.30 -5.93
N PRO A 493 12.31 14.89 -5.25
CA PRO A 493 12.68 13.48 -5.15
C PRO A 493 11.55 12.64 -4.51
N LEU A 494 11.16 11.56 -5.19
CA LEU A 494 10.13 10.65 -4.73
C LEU A 494 10.70 9.27 -4.46
N SER A 495 10.18 8.60 -3.41
CA SER A 495 10.43 7.18 -3.19
C SER A 495 9.82 6.32 -4.29
N GLY A 496 10.22 5.06 -4.38
CA GLY A 496 9.61 4.09 -5.30
C GLY A 496 8.09 3.90 -5.13
N THR A 497 7.51 4.43 -4.08
CA THR A 497 6.06 4.41 -3.78
C THR A 497 5.38 5.77 -3.97
N GLY A 498 6.09 6.77 -4.53
CA GLY A 498 5.56 8.11 -4.77
C GLY A 498 5.52 9.03 -3.56
N LYS A 499 6.19 8.68 -2.45
CA LYS A 499 6.33 9.55 -1.26
C LYS A 499 7.53 10.47 -1.42
N MET A 500 7.40 11.73 -0.99
CA MET A 500 8.51 12.70 -0.98
C MET A 500 9.66 12.22 -0.09
N LEU A 501 10.88 12.33 -0.60
CA LEU A 501 12.12 12.00 0.12
C LEU A 501 12.68 13.25 0.80
N LYS A 502 12.09 13.63 1.94
CA LYS A 502 12.54 14.82 2.72
C LYS A 502 14.00 14.77 3.13
N LYS A 503 14.58 13.58 3.30
CA LYS A 503 16.01 13.42 3.57
C LYS A 503 16.86 13.97 2.44
N ASP A 504 16.55 13.57 1.20
CA ASP A 504 17.30 13.98 0.02
C ASP A 504 17.16 15.50 -0.22
N LEU A 505 15.95 16.04 0.04
CA LEU A 505 15.72 17.49 -0.01
C LEU A 505 16.55 18.26 1.03
N ARG A 506 16.67 17.72 2.25
CA ARG A 506 17.55 18.33 3.27
C ARG A 506 19.03 18.29 2.87
N GLU A 507 19.48 17.20 2.25
CA GLU A 507 20.86 17.08 1.76
C GLU A 507 21.14 18.05 0.61
N LEU A 508 20.17 18.25 -0.30
CA LEU A 508 20.32 19.14 -1.46
C LEU A 508 20.17 20.62 -1.11
N TYR A 509 19.28 20.98 -0.19
CA TYR A 509 18.86 22.36 0.03
C TYR A 509 18.98 22.84 1.48
N GLY A 510 19.29 21.95 2.44
CA GLY A 510 19.32 22.28 3.88
C GLY A 510 20.32 23.35 4.32
N ASN A 511 21.34 23.63 3.50
CA ASN A 511 22.38 24.63 3.81
C ASN A 511 22.18 26.00 3.14
N ILE A 512 21.08 26.16 2.38
CA ILE A 512 20.85 27.40 1.58
C ILE A 512 20.86 28.68 2.43
N LEU A 513 20.37 28.62 3.68
CA LEU A 513 20.40 29.78 4.60
C LEU A 513 21.76 29.97 5.25
N LEU A 514 22.58 28.93 5.42
CA LEU A 514 23.91 29.01 6.00
C LEU A 514 24.93 29.63 5.03
N GLU A 515 24.79 29.40 3.74
CA GLU A 515 25.68 29.94 2.71
C GLU A 515 25.54 31.46 2.53
N GLN A 516 24.39 32.05 2.87
CA GLN A 516 24.18 33.51 2.82
C GLN A 516 24.57 34.26 4.12
N ALA A 517 24.74 33.57 5.23
CA ALA A 517 25.20 34.17 6.49
C ALA A 517 26.73 34.36 6.54
N VAL A 518 27.45 33.82 5.54
CA VAL A 518 28.95 33.87 5.45
C VAL A 518 29.41 34.76 4.28
N GLY A 519 28.51 35.43 3.57
CA GLY A 519 28.80 36.32 2.42
C GLY A 519 28.69 37.80 2.75
#